data_76936b5297d02fa308bb59acaf6439d8
#
_entry.id   76936b5297d02fa308bb59acaf6439d8
#
_cell.length_a   1.000
_cell.length_b   1.000
_cell.length_c   1.000
_cell.angle_alpha   90.00
_cell.angle_beta   90.00
_cell.angle_gamma   90.00
#
_symmetry.space_group_name_H-M   'P 1'
#
loop_
_entity.id
_entity.type
_entity.pdbx_description
1 polymer ?
#
loop_
_entity_poly.entity_id
_entity_poly.type
_entity_poly.pdbx_seq_one_letter_code
_entity_poly.pdbx_strand_id
1 'polypeptide(L)' 'MPTGWTERDERQFERVKGSYVARGRPPRKAAELAARLVNTQRRQRGETRKDG' A
#
# COMPACT_ATOMS: atom_id res chain seq x y z
N MET A 1 -3.30 -9.60 4.59
CA MET A 1 -3.46 -8.70 3.46
C MET A 1 -4.80 -8.05 3.47
N PRO A 2 -4.86 -6.78 3.18
CA PRO A 2 -6.14 -6.11 3.13
C PRO A 2 -6.95 -6.68 1.97
N THR A 3 -8.23 -6.80 2.20
CA THR A 3 -9.08 -7.27 1.14
C THR A 3 -9.40 -6.12 0.22
N GLY A 4 -9.69 -6.41 -1.00
CA GLY A 4 -10.05 -5.40 -1.95
C GLY A 4 -8.90 -4.86 -2.76
N TRP A 5 -7.69 -5.29 -2.47
CA TRP A 5 -6.55 -4.87 -3.25
C TRP A 5 -6.47 -5.69 -4.51
N THR A 6 -6.12 -5.04 -5.61
CA THR A 6 -5.89 -5.75 -6.86
C THR A 6 -4.44 -6.20 -6.89
N GLU A 7 -4.11 -6.98 -7.90
CA GLU A 7 -2.75 -7.43 -8.08
C GLU A 7 -1.81 -6.25 -8.24
N ARG A 8 -2.29 -5.22 -8.91
CA ARG A 8 -1.52 -4.01 -9.11
C ARG A 8 -1.22 -3.33 -7.78
N ASP A 9 -2.23 -3.27 -6.89
CA ASP A 9 -2.03 -2.68 -5.59
C ASP A 9 -1.02 -3.47 -4.78
N GLU A 10 -1.06 -4.79 -4.87
CA GLU A 10 -0.13 -5.62 -4.14
C GLU A 10 1.29 -5.42 -4.64
N ARG A 11 1.46 -5.27 -5.94
CA ARG A 11 2.77 -5.01 -6.48
C ARG A 11 3.31 -3.69 -5.99
N GLN A 12 2.46 -2.69 -5.95
CA GLN A 12 2.87 -1.40 -5.47
C GLN A 12 3.25 -1.46 -4.01
N PHE A 13 2.47 -2.21 -3.23
CA PHE A 13 2.76 -2.39 -1.82
C PHE A 13 4.15 -3.01 -1.63
N GLU A 14 4.44 -4.07 -2.38
CA GLU A 14 5.74 -4.72 -2.24
C GLU A 14 6.88 -3.78 -2.62
N ARG A 15 6.70 -3.04 -3.67
CA ARG A 15 7.72 -2.11 -4.10
C ARG A 15 7.98 -1.04 -3.05
N VAL A 16 6.94 -0.44 -2.54
CA VAL A 16 7.08 0.62 -1.55
C VAL A 16 7.66 0.08 -0.26
N LYS A 17 7.19 -1.11 0.14
CA LYS A 17 7.71 -1.74 1.33
C LYS A 17 9.21 -1.99 1.20
N GLY A 18 9.63 -2.53 0.07
CA GLY A 18 11.04 -2.78 -0.15
C GLY A 18 11.87 -1.50 -0.13
N SER A 19 11.31 -0.43 -0.63
CA SER A 19 11.98 0.85 -0.64
C SER A 19 12.23 1.34 0.79
N TYR A 20 11.24 1.20 1.67
CA TYR A 20 11.42 1.61 3.05
C TYR A 20 12.42 0.73 3.77
N VAL A 21 12.37 -0.58 3.52
CA VAL A 21 13.34 -1.47 4.14
C VAL A 21 14.75 -1.10 3.70
N ALA A 22 14.92 -0.76 2.44
CA ALA A 22 16.22 -0.37 1.93
C ALA A 22 16.74 0.88 2.60
N ARG A 23 15.84 1.70 3.12
CA ARG A 23 16.24 2.91 3.81
C ARG A 23 16.51 2.67 5.29
N GLY A 24 16.41 1.43 5.72
CA GLY A 24 16.71 1.11 7.11
C GLY A 24 15.53 0.95 8.02
N ARG A 25 14.33 1.00 7.49
CA ARG A 25 13.15 0.83 8.34
C ARG A 25 12.89 -0.64 8.59
N PRO A 26 12.39 -0.98 9.78
CA PRO A 26 12.08 -2.38 10.06
C PRO A 26 10.98 -2.87 9.12
N PRO A 27 11.00 -4.15 8.78
CA PRO A 27 10.00 -4.68 7.84
C PRO A 27 8.56 -4.43 8.28
N ARG A 28 8.30 -4.54 9.58
CA ARG A 28 6.95 -4.33 10.08
C ARG A 28 6.51 -2.89 9.83
N LYS A 29 7.38 -1.95 10.13
CA LYS A 29 7.06 -0.56 9.93
C LYS A 29 6.95 -0.24 8.44
N ALA A 30 7.83 -0.84 7.64
CA ALA A 30 7.79 -0.64 6.21
C ALA A 30 6.46 -1.12 5.64
N ALA A 31 5.95 -2.25 6.14
CA ALA A 31 4.68 -2.76 5.66
C ALA A 31 3.53 -1.83 6.03
N GLU A 32 3.56 -1.28 7.23
CA GLU A 32 2.52 -0.36 7.64
C GLU A 32 2.51 0.88 6.78
N LEU A 33 3.69 1.44 6.54
CA LEU A 33 3.77 2.65 5.74
C LEU A 33 3.37 2.38 4.30
N ALA A 34 3.78 1.24 3.76
CA ALA A 34 3.43 0.90 2.39
C ALA A 34 1.94 0.70 2.24
N ALA A 35 1.32 0.02 3.20
CA ALA A 35 -0.12 -0.20 3.13
C ALA A 35 -0.87 1.12 3.19
N ARG A 36 -0.40 2.03 4.04
CA ARG A 36 -1.06 3.32 4.16
C ARG A 36 -0.96 4.10 2.86
N LEU A 37 0.21 4.05 2.22
CA LEU A 37 0.38 4.75 0.97
C LEU A 37 -0.53 4.19 -0.11
N VAL A 38 -0.57 2.87 -0.24
CA VAL A 38 -1.42 2.25 -1.25
C VAL A 38 -2.88 2.60 -1.01
N ASN A 39 -3.33 2.53 0.23
CA ASN A 39 -4.72 2.85 0.54
C ASN A 39 -5.04 4.30 0.24
N THR A 40 -4.10 5.19 0.50
CA THR A 40 -4.31 6.60 0.20
C THR A 40 -4.45 6.81 -1.29
N GLN A 41 -3.62 6.15 -2.09
CA GLN A 41 -3.71 6.29 -3.52
C GLN A 41 -4.99 5.70 -4.07
N ARG A 42 -5.44 4.57 -3.51
CA ARG A 42 -6.69 3.98 -3.93
C ARG A 42 -7.85 4.94 -3.65
N ARG A 43 -7.81 5.59 -2.51
CA ARG A 43 -8.85 6.54 -2.16
C ARG A 43 -8.85 7.72 -3.12
N GLN A 44 -7.66 8.20 -3.48
CA GLN A 44 -7.56 9.31 -4.41
C GLN A 44 -8.07 8.95 -5.79
N ARG A 45 -7.90 7.68 -6.18
CA ARG A 45 -8.40 7.22 -7.45
C ARG A 45 -9.89 6.88 -7.40
N GLY A 46 -10.45 6.86 -6.20
CA GLY A 46 -11.85 6.54 -6.05
C GLY A 46 -12.17 5.08 -6.02
N GLU A 47 -11.16 4.23 -5.94
CA GLU A 47 -11.40 2.79 -5.98
C GLU A 47 -12.03 2.26 -4.73
N THR A 48 -11.86 2.95 -3.61
CA THR A 48 -12.47 2.48 -2.38
C THR A 48 -13.75 3.20 -2.06
N ARG A 49 -14.21 4.12 -2.92
CA ARG A 49 -15.43 4.81 -2.65
C ARG A 49 -16.56 3.93 -2.97
N LYS A 50 -17.46 3.80 -2.06
CA LYS A 50 -18.53 2.95 -2.33
C LYS A 50 -19.72 3.71 -2.63
N ASP A 51 -19.81 4.85 -2.28
CA ASP A 51 -21.00 5.52 -2.50
C ASP A 51 -21.07 5.99 -3.85
N GLY A 52 -20.21 5.67 -4.54
CA GLY A 52 -20.30 6.04 -5.92
C GLY A 52 -21.00 7.26 -5.94
#